data_e41f0e3667dc51a5bedcde5b7c74bc0e
#
_entry.id   e41f0e3667dc51a5bedcde5b7c74bc0e
#
_cell.length_a   1.000
_cell.length_b   1.000
_cell.length_c   1.000
_cell.angle_alpha   90.00
_cell.angle_beta   90.00
_cell.angle_gamma   90.00
#
_symmetry.space_group_name_H-M   'P 1'
#
loop_
_entity.id
_entity.type
_entity.pdbx_description
1 polymer ?
#
loop_
_entity_poly.entity_id
_entity_poly.type
_entity_poly.pdbx_seq_one_letter_code
_entity_poly.pdbx_strand_id
1 'polypeptide(L)'
;MNSVRKRVIALLSFILLEFLIIAVIVRQTEVGMMSKPSVGSRSNNENGTQVSWLIIFWSTIFGVVPSWVEGSWKKGDCPVACELTVNKSRVNEASAFIVHARDAHMIPPTHSVPWILFTQENPVYTPVLNDSEFMSKFNLSRSYRLDSDIPNPFYDVPDLKPPVPFSEKTGLIFAAFSNCEPVRIEYMRQLMNFVPVDSYGGCLRNKNDLVLIYGKDFKLAKTELSRKYKFTLVFFNQDCDYFVNDQMTHALNAGSVPVVMGTDKVDEFLPGNLRNAVIKVRDFKSPRHLADYLLYLSGNETQYNSFMDWKWKGIGNITGTTIGNYWQAHYPIECQMCVALSQGRIHKEGLQAIPCKRRAYEDWGIIPGA
;
A
#
# COMPACT_ATOMS: atom_id res chain seq x y z
N MET A 1 3.52 -4.38 44.60
CA MET A 1 2.35 -4.85 43.85
C MET A 1 1.74 -3.83 42.88
N ASN A 2 1.85 -2.51 43.09
CA ASN A 2 1.21 -1.51 42.22
C ASN A 2 1.92 -1.21 40.87
N SER A 3 3.21 -1.46 40.74
CA SER A 3 3.98 -1.13 39.52
C SER A 3 3.73 -2.16 38.38
N VAL A 4 3.66 -3.44 38.71
CA VAL A 4 3.41 -4.51 37.72
C VAL A 4 2.00 -4.42 37.17
N ARG A 5 1.01 -4.13 38.03
CA ARG A 5 -0.39 -3.97 37.61
C ARG A 5 -0.60 -2.78 36.67
N LYS A 6 0.10 -1.67 36.90
CA LYS A 6 0.06 -0.52 35.98
C LYS A 6 0.72 -0.81 34.63
N ARG A 7 1.80 -1.61 34.59
CA ARG A 7 2.45 -2.02 33.33
C ARG A 7 1.60 -3.00 32.53
N VAL A 8 0.92 -3.94 33.21
CA VAL A 8 0.01 -4.90 32.54
C VAL A 8 -1.23 -4.19 31.98
N ILE A 9 -1.79 -3.22 32.71
CA ILE A 9 -2.93 -2.42 32.23
C ILE A 9 -2.50 -1.55 31.03
N ALA A 10 -1.31 -0.95 31.08
CA ALA A 10 -0.78 -0.17 29.95
C ALA A 10 -0.51 -1.05 28.72
N LEU A 11 -0.01 -2.29 28.89
CA LEU A 11 0.19 -3.24 27.80
C LEU A 11 -1.14 -3.70 27.18
N LEU A 12 -2.13 -4.00 28.00
CA LEU A 12 -3.47 -4.39 27.54
C LEU A 12 -4.22 -3.26 26.86
N SER A 13 -4.07 -2.02 27.32
CA SER A 13 -4.62 -0.85 26.62
C SER A 13 -3.91 -0.56 25.30
N PHE A 14 -2.62 -0.83 25.20
CA PHE A 14 -1.86 -0.68 23.95
C PHE A 14 -2.29 -1.74 22.90
N ILE A 15 -2.44 -2.99 23.33
CA ILE A 15 -2.94 -4.08 22.47
C ILE A 15 -4.39 -3.82 22.03
N LEU A 16 -5.26 -3.35 22.92
CA LEU A 16 -6.64 -2.95 22.58
C LEU A 16 -6.68 -1.76 21.62
N LEU A 17 -5.76 -0.81 21.73
CA LEU A 17 -5.65 0.33 20.83
C LEU A 17 -5.16 -0.10 19.43
N GLU A 18 -4.21 -1.04 19.35
CA GLU A 18 -3.77 -1.63 18.08
C GLU A 18 -4.90 -2.42 17.40
N PHE A 19 -5.67 -3.20 18.15
CA PHE A 19 -6.84 -3.91 17.62
C PHE A 19 -7.95 -2.94 17.16
N LEU A 20 -8.17 -1.84 17.87
CA LEU A 20 -9.11 -0.79 17.45
C LEU A 20 -8.63 -0.06 16.20
N ILE A 21 -7.33 0.20 16.06
CA ILE A 21 -6.73 0.83 14.88
C ILE A 21 -6.83 -0.13 13.68
N ILE A 22 -6.56 -1.43 13.87
CA ILE A 22 -6.69 -2.44 12.82
C ILE A 22 -8.17 -2.60 12.40
N ALA A 23 -9.10 -2.66 13.35
CA ALA A 23 -10.53 -2.73 13.06
C ALA A 23 -11.06 -1.47 12.34
N VAL A 24 -10.48 -0.30 12.64
CA VAL A 24 -10.82 0.95 11.96
C VAL A 24 -10.21 1.00 10.55
N ILE A 25 -8.98 0.51 10.36
CA ILE A 25 -8.34 0.40 9.04
C ILE A 25 -9.15 -0.54 8.15
N VAL A 26 -9.58 -1.69 8.67
CA VAL A 26 -10.40 -2.65 7.91
C VAL A 26 -11.77 -2.08 7.55
N ARG A 27 -12.43 -1.32 8.45
CA ARG A 27 -13.70 -0.63 8.12
C ARG A 27 -13.52 0.53 7.13
N GLN A 28 -12.37 1.16 7.06
CA GLN A 28 -12.13 2.27 6.12
C GLN A 28 -11.75 1.80 4.72
N THR A 29 -11.24 0.57 4.56
CA THR A 29 -11.13 -0.06 3.24
C THR A 29 -12.49 -0.35 2.62
N GLU A 30 -13.57 -0.47 3.43
CA GLU A 30 -14.94 -0.63 2.91
C GLU A 30 -15.50 0.63 2.21
N VAL A 31 -15.01 1.83 2.53
CA VAL A 31 -15.57 3.09 2.00
C VAL A 31 -14.80 3.61 0.78
N GLY A 32 -13.58 3.11 0.54
CA GLY A 32 -12.71 3.58 -0.55
C GLY A 32 -12.57 2.64 -1.75
N MET A 33 -13.11 1.45 -1.67
CA MET A 33 -13.17 0.50 -2.80
C MET A 33 -14.62 0.31 -3.22
N MET A 34 -14.93 0.75 -4.42
CA MET A 34 -16.12 0.52 -5.20
C MET A 34 -17.28 1.51 -5.01
N SER A 35 -17.55 2.25 -6.08
CA SER A 35 -18.93 2.44 -6.53
C SER A 35 -19.54 1.03 -6.70
N LYS A 36 -20.56 0.69 -5.89
CA LYS A 36 -21.31 -0.56 -6.02
C LYS A 36 -21.79 -0.70 -7.47
N PRO A 37 -21.49 -1.79 -8.17
CA PRO A 37 -22.27 -2.12 -9.34
C PRO A 37 -23.69 -2.41 -8.86
N SER A 38 -24.66 -1.78 -9.52
CA SER A 38 -26.10 -2.01 -9.31
C SER A 38 -26.37 -3.51 -9.33
N VAL A 39 -27.08 -4.00 -8.32
CA VAL A 39 -27.61 -5.36 -8.25
C VAL A 39 -28.49 -5.59 -9.49
N GLY A 40 -27.92 -6.20 -10.52
CA GLY A 40 -28.64 -6.67 -11.67
C GLY A 40 -29.52 -7.86 -11.27
N SER A 41 -30.82 -7.72 -11.51
CA SER A 41 -31.82 -8.75 -11.31
C SER A 41 -31.43 -10.06 -11.96
N ARG A 42 -31.62 -11.16 -11.23
CA ARG A 42 -31.60 -12.54 -11.77
C ARG A 42 -32.48 -12.62 -13.02
N SER A 43 -31.89 -12.82 -14.18
CA SER A 43 -32.60 -13.38 -15.32
C SER A 43 -32.11 -14.81 -15.48
N ASN A 44 -33.03 -15.76 -15.30
CA ASN A 44 -32.89 -17.14 -15.77
C ASN A 44 -32.81 -17.12 -17.30
N ASN A 45 -31.79 -17.71 -17.92
CA ASN A 45 -31.91 -18.36 -19.21
C ASN A 45 -30.73 -19.26 -19.53
N GLU A 46 -31.08 -20.51 -19.74
CA GLU A 46 -30.89 -21.41 -20.90
C GLU A 46 -29.46 -21.76 -21.31
N ASN A 47 -29.15 -23.05 -21.03
CA ASN A 47 -28.35 -24.00 -21.84
C ASN A 47 -27.00 -23.55 -22.40
N GLY A 48 -26.03 -23.64 -21.59
CA GLY A 48 -24.61 -23.68 -21.83
C GLY A 48 -23.91 -23.54 -20.48
N THR A 49 -23.44 -24.64 -19.91
CA THR A 49 -22.67 -24.59 -18.66
C THR A 49 -21.42 -23.73 -18.88
N GLN A 50 -21.56 -22.43 -18.70
CA GLN A 50 -20.43 -21.52 -18.72
C GLN A 50 -19.55 -21.87 -17.51
N VAL A 51 -18.40 -22.48 -17.76
CA VAL A 51 -17.41 -22.79 -16.73
C VAL A 51 -17.05 -21.48 -16.06
N SER A 52 -17.52 -21.30 -14.82
CA SER A 52 -17.15 -20.17 -13.99
C SER A 52 -15.97 -20.59 -13.14
N TRP A 53 -14.93 -19.75 -13.12
CA TRP A 53 -13.76 -19.95 -12.26
C TRP A 53 -14.11 -19.49 -10.85
N LEU A 54 -14.37 -20.46 -9.95
CA LEU A 54 -14.68 -20.16 -8.54
C LEU A 54 -13.40 -20.11 -7.73
N ILE A 55 -13.14 -18.97 -7.12
CA ILE A 55 -12.02 -18.77 -6.19
C ILE A 55 -12.58 -18.60 -4.77
N ILE A 56 -12.07 -19.36 -3.81
CA ILE A 56 -12.48 -19.24 -2.42
C ILE A 56 -11.38 -18.49 -1.64
N PHE A 57 -11.72 -17.36 -1.04
CA PHE A 57 -10.86 -16.71 -0.07
C PHE A 57 -10.89 -17.52 1.24
N TRP A 58 -9.84 -18.30 1.46
CA TRP A 58 -9.82 -19.31 2.49
C TRP A 58 -9.45 -18.79 3.87
N SER A 59 -8.47 -17.90 3.95
CA SER A 59 -8.03 -17.30 5.21
C SER A 59 -8.89 -16.07 5.58
N THR A 60 -8.58 -15.48 6.73
CA THR A 60 -8.98 -14.10 7.07
C THR A 60 -7.99 -13.10 6.46
N ILE A 61 -8.29 -11.81 6.60
CA ILE A 61 -7.35 -10.69 6.42
C ILE A 61 -7.24 -10.02 7.79
N PHE A 62 -6.08 -10.17 8.45
CA PHE A 62 -5.84 -9.70 9.82
C PHE A 62 -6.95 -10.17 10.81
N GLY A 63 -7.34 -11.42 10.72
CA GLY A 63 -8.36 -12.03 11.59
C GLY A 63 -9.81 -11.72 11.21
N VAL A 64 -10.07 -10.92 10.17
CA VAL A 64 -11.42 -10.57 9.70
C VAL A 64 -11.77 -11.35 8.45
N VAL A 65 -12.97 -11.94 8.39
CA VAL A 65 -13.46 -12.58 7.16
C VAL A 65 -13.72 -11.52 6.10
N PRO A 66 -13.06 -11.61 4.94
CA PRO A 66 -13.13 -10.55 3.92
C PRO A 66 -14.38 -10.65 3.03
N SER A 67 -15.58 -10.57 3.63
CA SER A 67 -16.84 -10.66 2.87
C SER A 67 -17.02 -9.55 1.82
N TRP A 68 -16.30 -8.45 1.95
CA TRP A 68 -16.31 -7.34 0.97
C TRP A 68 -15.64 -7.69 -0.37
N VAL A 69 -14.87 -8.80 -0.46
CA VAL A 69 -14.25 -9.25 -1.71
C VAL A 69 -15.16 -10.17 -2.53
N GLU A 70 -16.31 -10.56 -1.99
CA GLU A 70 -17.25 -11.44 -2.70
C GLU A 70 -17.83 -10.76 -3.94
N GLY A 71 -17.85 -11.49 -5.04
CA GLY A 71 -18.39 -10.99 -6.29
C GLY A 71 -18.49 -12.06 -7.35
N SER A 72 -19.30 -11.80 -8.37
CA SER A 72 -19.46 -12.64 -9.54
C SER A 72 -19.47 -11.78 -10.80
N TRP A 73 -18.62 -12.11 -11.74
CA TRP A 73 -18.42 -11.38 -12.99
C TRP A 73 -18.70 -12.32 -14.16
N LYS A 74 -19.59 -11.93 -15.05
CA LYS A 74 -19.93 -12.68 -16.27
C LYS A 74 -18.84 -12.50 -17.34
N LYS A 75 -18.83 -13.38 -18.33
CA LYS A 75 -18.07 -13.14 -19.55
C LYS A 75 -18.62 -11.88 -20.25
N GLY A 76 -17.77 -10.89 -20.43
CA GLY A 76 -18.12 -9.53 -20.87
C GLY A 76 -17.69 -8.48 -19.82
N ASP A 77 -18.00 -8.70 -18.54
CA ASP A 77 -17.47 -7.91 -17.44
C ASP A 77 -16.03 -8.34 -17.08
N CYS A 78 -15.76 -9.63 -17.28
CA CYS A 78 -14.44 -10.26 -17.25
C CYS A 78 -14.17 -10.98 -18.57
N PRO A 79 -12.91 -11.21 -18.98
CA PRO A 79 -12.56 -12.04 -20.12
C PRO A 79 -13.06 -13.49 -19.99
N VAL A 80 -13.17 -13.98 -18.75
CA VAL A 80 -13.75 -15.29 -18.39
C VAL A 80 -14.74 -15.11 -17.24
N ALA A 81 -15.74 -15.99 -17.11
CA ALA A 81 -16.64 -15.96 -15.97
C ALA A 81 -15.87 -16.26 -14.67
N CYS A 82 -16.01 -15.41 -13.68
CA CYS A 82 -15.23 -15.41 -12.45
C CYS A 82 -16.15 -15.23 -11.24
N GLU A 83 -15.91 -15.97 -10.19
CA GLU A 83 -16.60 -15.82 -8.91
C GLU A 83 -15.58 -15.88 -7.78
N LEU A 84 -15.70 -14.95 -6.85
CA LEU A 84 -14.92 -14.93 -5.60
C LEU A 84 -15.87 -14.99 -4.42
N THR A 85 -15.64 -15.92 -3.50
CA THR A 85 -16.47 -16.10 -2.29
C THR A 85 -15.63 -16.44 -1.06
N VAL A 86 -16.18 -16.22 0.12
CA VAL A 86 -15.65 -16.68 1.41
C VAL A 86 -16.37 -17.94 1.91
N ASN A 87 -17.35 -18.45 1.15
CA ASN A 87 -18.16 -19.61 1.52
C ASN A 87 -17.37 -20.92 1.37
N LYS A 88 -16.81 -21.41 2.45
CA LYS A 88 -16.00 -22.64 2.50
C LYS A 88 -16.80 -23.92 2.25
N SER A 89 -18.15 -23.91 2.34
CA SER A 89 -18.96 -25.08 2.04
C SER A 89 -18.87 -25.48 0.55
N ARG A 90 -18.43 -24.56 -0.31
CA ARG A 90 -18.24 -24.77 -1.76
C ARG A 90 -16.84 -25.28 -2.12
N VAL A 91 -16.09 -25.80 -1.16
CA VAL A 91 -14.70 -26.26 -1.36
C VAL A 91 -14.52 -27.23 -2.53
N ASN A 92 -15.49 -28.10 -2.79
CA ASN A 92 -15.43 -29.07 -3.88
C ASN A 92 -15.68 -28.47 -5.26
N GLU A 93 -16.15 -27.22 -5.35
CA GLU A 93 -16.37 -26.48 -6.58
C GLU A 93 -15.19 -25.54 -6.90
N ALA A 94 -14.26 -25.38 -5.94
CA ALA A 94 -13.19 -24.41 -6.07
C ALA A 94 -12.24 -24.69 -7.23
N SER A 95 -11.95 -23.67 -8.01
CA SER A 95 -10.88 -23.66 -9.02
C SER A 95 -9.54 -23.21 -8.44
N ALA A 96 -9.55 -22.46 -7.34
CA ALA A 96 -8.37 -22.04 -6.58
C ALA A 96 -8.76 -21.56 -5.17
N PHE A 97 -7.76 -21.49 -4.29
CA PHE A 97 -7.89 -20.86 -2.98
C PHE A 97 -6.98 -19.64 -2.85
N ILE A 98 -7.46 -18.56 -2.19
CA ILE A 98 -6.63 -17.43 -1.78
C ILE A 98 -6.32 -17.56 -0.29
N VAL A 99 -5.05 -17.34 0.06
CA VAL A 99 -4.58 -17.27 1.45
C VAL A 99 -3.82 -15.96 1.65
N HIS A 100 -4.24 -15.20 2.68
CA HIS A 100 -3.54 -14.00 3.10
C HIS A 100 -2.29 -14.37 3.92
N ALA A 101 -1.13 -13.85 3.56
CA ALA A 101 0.14 -14.24 4.16
C ALA A 101 0.22 -14.01 5.67
N ARG A 102 -0.45 -12.99 6.21
CA ARG A 102 -0.48 -12.71 7.67
C ARG A 102 -1.35 -13.70 8.45
N ASP A 103 -2.30 -14.36 7.79
CA ASP A 103 -3.17 -15.38 8.36
C ASP A 103 -2.78 -16.78 7.85
N ALA A 104 -1.50 -17.01 7.66
CA ALA A 104 -0.88 -18.21 7.08
C ALA A 104 -1.16 -19.52 7.84
N HIS A 105 -1.65 -19.43 9.09
CA HIS A 105 -2.09 -20.59 9.88
C HIS A 105 -3.40 -21.21 9.36
N MET A 106 -4.15 -20.47 8.54
CA MET A 106 -5.39 -20.94 7.92
C MET A 106 -5.07 -21.56 6.55
N ILE A 107 -4.79 -22.86 6.55
CA ILE A 107 -4.42 -23.61 5.35
C ILE A 107 -5.64 -24.24 4.70
N PRO A 108 -5.80 -24.19 3.34
CA PRO A 108 -6.83 -24.94 2.63
C PRO A 108 -6.71 -26.46 2.84
N PRO A 109 -7.82 -27.22 2.71
CA PRO A 109 -7.84 -28.65 3.06
C PRO A 109 -7.15 -29.54 1.99
N THR A 110 -6.85 -29.01 0.82
CA THR A 110 -6.33 -29.79 -0.31
C THR A 110 -5.44 -28.94 -1.22
N HIS A 111 -4.47 -29.58 -1.87
CA HIS A 111 -3.66 -29.05 -2.96
C HIS A 111 -4.13 -29.53 -4.35
N SER A 112 -5.34 -30.06 -4.49
CA SER A 112 -5.87 -30.50 -5.77
C SER A 112 -6.14 -29.36 -6.75
N VAL A 113 -6.19 -28.14 -6.25
CA VAL A 113 -6.33 -26.90 -7.02
C VAL A 113 -5.26 -25.90 -6.62
N PRO A 114 -4.89 -24.95 -7.51
CA PRO A 114 -3.88 -23.92 -7.22
C PRO A 114 -4.18 -23.07 -5.99
N TRP A 115 -3.14 -22.69 -5.26
CA TRP A 115 -3.23 -21.71 -4.18
C TRP A 115 -2.66 -20.37 -4.65
N ILE A 116 -3.35 -19.28 -4.28
CA ILE A 116 -2.98 -17.91 -4.58
C ILE A 116 -2.53 -17.24 -3.28
N LEU A 117 -1.28 -16.81 -3.22
CA LEU A 117 -0.77 -16.01 -2.12
C LEU A 117 -1.27 -14.57 -2.27
N PHE A 118 -1.90 -14.03 -1.22
CA PHE A 118 -2.26 -12.63 -1.16
C PHE A 118 -1.50 -11.90 -0.05
N THR A 119 -0.84 -10.78 -0.39
CA THR A 119 -0.21 -9.89 0.59
C THR A 119 -0.05 -8.47 0.05
N GLN A 120 -0.25 -7.48 0.93
CA GLN A 120 0.14 -6.08 0.72
C GLN A 120 1.20 -5.64 1.74
N GLU A 121 1.72 -6.59 2.55
CA GLU A 121 2.75 -6.36 3.54
C GLU A 121 4.10 -6.92 3.08
N ASN A 122 5.18 -6.26 3.52
CA ASN A 122 6.54 -6.67 3.18
C ASN A 122 7.05 -7.83 4.07
N PRO A 123 8.09 -8.56 3.61
CA PRO A 123 8.62 -9.74 4.32
C PRO A 123 9.18 -9.45 5.71
N VAL A 124 9.61 -8.23 6.01
CA VAL A 124 10.11 -7.89 7.36
C VAL A 124 8.99 -7.94 8.40
N TYR A 125 7.77 -7.54 8.00
CA TYR A 125 6.57 -7.59 8.85
C TYR A 125 5.70 -8.82 8.60
N THR A 126 6.03 -9.62 7.59
CA THR A 126 5.35 -10.87 7.25
C THR A 126 6.41 -11.95 6.95
N PRO A 127 7.09 -12.48 8.00
CA PRO A 127 8.28 -13.32 7.84
C PRO A 127 8.07 -14.61 7.03
N VAL A 128 6.84 -15.14 6.96
CA VAL A 128 6.51 -16.33 6.16
C VAL A 128 6.83 -16.14 4.67
N LEU A 129 6.90 -14.89 4.19
CA LEU A 129 7.30 -14.60 2.81
C LEU A 129 8.78 -14.89 2.51
N ASN A 130 9.63 -15.02 3.56
CA ASN A 130 11.02 -15.45 3.45
C ASN A 130 11.19 -16.98 3.59
N ASP A 131 10.11 -17.69 3.91
CA ASP A 131 10.13 -19.14 4.11
C ASP A 131 9.86 -19.86 2.78
N SER A 132 10.89 -20.51 2.24
CA SER A 132 10.80 -21.23 0.96
C SER A 132 9.83 -22.40 1.01
N GLU A 133 9.70 -23.11 2.16
CA GLU A 133 8.75 -24.19 2.31
C GLU A 133 7.30 -23.66 2.29
N PHE A 134 7.05 -22.56 2.97
CA PHE A 134 5.75 -21.91 2.94
C PHE A 134 5.41 -21.42 1.53
N MET A 135 6.32 -20.70 0.89
CA MET A 135 6.11 -20.09 -0.42
C MET A 135 5.90 -21.14 -1.52
N SER A 136 6.58 -22.29 -1.43
CA SER A 136 6.44 -23.38 -2.41
C SER A 136 5.03 -24.00 -2.47
N LYS A 137 4.18 -23.76 -1.46
CA LYS A 137 2.79 -24.21 -1.42
C LYS A 137 1.86 -23.42 -2.36
N PHE A 138 2.31 -22.27 -2.84
CA PHE A 138 1.49 -21.36 -3.66
C PHE A 138 1.91 -21.43 -5.14
N ASN A 139 0.93 -21.28 -6.00
CA ASN A 139 1.11 -21.38 -7.46
C ASN A 139 0.95 -20.03 -8.16
N LEU A 140 0.39 -19.01 -7.49
CA LEU A 140 0.21 -17.65 -7.98
C LEU A 140 0.44 -16.66 -6.84
N SER A 141 0.99 -15.50 -7.19
CA SER A 141 1.15 -14.36 -6.29
C SER A 141 0.23 -13.20 -6.68
N ARG A 142 -0.56 -12.71 -5.72
CA ARG A 142 -1.23 -11.41 -5.77
C ARG A 142 -0.65 -10.54 -4.68
N SER A 143 0.23 -9.62 -5.02
CA SER A 143 0.95 -8.86 -4.01
C SER A 143 1.22 -7.41 -4.40
N TYR A 144 1.74 -6.63 -3.44
CA TYR A 144 2.18 -5.24 -3.65
C TYR A 144 3.30 -5.10 -4.71
N ARG A 145 3.99 -6.17 -5.03
CA ARG A 145 5.12 -6.16 -5.96
C ARG A 145 4.64 -6.01 -7.40
N LEU A 146 5.33 -5.20 -8.19
CA LEU A 146 5.02 -5.04 -9.62
C LEU A 146 5.42 -6.27 -10.45
N ASP A 147 6.31 -7.10 -9.93
CA ASP A 147 6.75 -8.35 -10.56
C ASP A 147 5.98 -9.59 -10.09
N SER A 148 4.91 -9.43 -9.30
CA SER A 148 4.01 -10.55 -8.99
C SER A 148 3.13 -10.93 -10.18
N ASP A 149 2.60 -12.17 -10.18
CA ASP A 149 1.71 -12.66 -11.26
C ASP A 149 0.50 -11.75 -11.44
N ILE A 150 0.01 -11.21 -10.33
CA ILE A 150 -1.12 -10.26 -10.29
C ILE A 150 -0.68 -9.10 -9.39
N PRO A 151 -0.07 -8.06 -9.96
CA PRO A 151 0.31 -6.86 -9.20
C PRO A 151 -0.90 -6.22 -8.53
N ASN A 152 -0.79 -5.97 -7.24
CA ASN A 152 -1.80 -5.31 -6.41
C ASN A 152 -1.13 -4.28 -5.48
N PRO A 153 -0.41 -3.31 -6.02
CA PRO A 153 0.24 -2.29 -5.21
C PRO A 153 -0.79 -1.45 -4.47
N PHE A 154 -0.42 -0.99 -3.28
CA PHE A 154 -1.25 -0.09 -2.49
C PHE A 154 -0.95 1.37 -2.90
N TYR A 155 -1.05 1.63 -4.22
CA TYR A 155 -0.71 2.89 -4.85
C TYR A 155 -1.65 3.17 -6.01
N ASP A 156 -2.61 4.06 -5.77
CA ASP A 156 -3.63 4.44 -6.75
C ASP A 156 -3.11 5.52 -7.71
N VAL A 157 -3.80 5.66 -8.85
CA VAL A 157 -3.56 6.75 -9.80
C VAL A 157 -3.67 8.09 -9.08
N PRO A 158 -2.63 8.94 -9.10
CA PRO A 158 -2.72 10.27 -8.53
C PRO A 158 -3.68 11.15 -9.32
N ASP A 159 -4.45 11.99 -8.62
CA ASP A 159 -5.33 12.96 -9.25
C ASP A 159 -4.58 14.16 -9.83
N LEU A 160 -5.22 14.84 -10.79
CA LEU A 160 -4.69 16.05 -11.43
C LEU A 160 -5.27 17.34 -10.83
N LYS A 161 -5.85 17.30 -9.62
CA LYS A 161 -6.33 18.52 -8.97
C LYS A 161 -5.19 19.51 -8.77
N PRO A 162 -5.41 20.80 -9.10
CA PRO A 162 -4.40 21.82 -8.90
C PRO A 162 -3.89 21.85 -7.45
N PRO A 163 -2.58 22.00 -7.23
CA PRO A 163 -2.02 22.18 -5.90
C PRO A 163 -2.40 23.55 -5.34
N VAL A 164 -2.32 23.70 -4.03
CA VAL A 164 -2.33 25.02 -3.39
C VAL A 164 -1.11 25.81 -3.90
N PRO A 165 -1.28 27.10 -4.30
CA PRO A 165 -0.18 27.93 -4.77
C PRO A 165 1.01 27.95 -3.81
N PHE A 166 2.22 28.07 -4.32
CA PHE A 166 3.46 28.09 -3.52
C PHE A 166 3.41 29.09 -2.37
N SER A 167 2.95 30.31 -2.64
CA SER A 167 2.84 31.42 -1.68
C SER A 167 1.79 31.18 -0.57
N GLU A 168 0.82 30.31 -0.81
CA GLU A 168 -0.26 30.00 0.13
C GLU A 168 0.05 28.78 1.01
N LYS A 169 1.16 28.06 0.73
CA LYS A 169 1.59 26.95 1.56
C LYS A 169 2.21 27.45 2.86
N THR A 170 1.55 27.14 3.98
CA THR A 170 1.90 27.67 5.30
C THR A 170 2.88 26.81 6.09
N GLY A 171 3.04 25.54 5.71
CA GLY A 171 3.95 24.59 6.35
C GLY A 171 5.11 24.19 5.47
N LEU A 172 6.25 23.82 6.08
CA LEU A 172 7.41 23.35 5.32
C LEU A 172 7.30 21.85 5.06
N ILE A 173 7.32 21.02 6.10
CA ILE A 173 7.34 19.56 5.96
C ILE A 173 6.24 18.94 6.81
N PHE A 174 5.41 18.11 6.16
CA PHE A 174 4.39 17.27 6.79
C PHE A 174 4.90 15.85 6.99
N ALA A 175 4.61 15.24 8.17
CA ALA A 175 4.84 13.84 8.46
C ALA A 175 3.66 13.22 9.22
N ALA A 176 3.32 11.96 8.93
CA ALA A 176 2.25 11.23 9.63
C ALA A 176 2.52 9.72 9.64
N PHE A 177 3.38 9.26 10.56
CA PHE A 177 3.73 7.84 10.72
C PHE A 177 3.10 7.26 11.98
N SER A 178 2.45 6.09 11.87
CA SER A 178 1.95 5.30 12.99
C SER A 178 2.88 4.15 13.41
N ASN A 179 3.56 3.54 12.42
CA ASN A 179 4.60 2.55 12.69
C ASN A 179 5.94 3.28 12.88
N CYS A 180 6.56 3.16 14.05
CA CYS A 180 7.81 3.84 14.38
C CYS A 180 9.03 2.96 14.04
N GLU A 181 9.21 2.62 12.77
CA GLU A 181 10.39 1.89 12.31
C GLU A 181 11.66 2.69 12.67
N PRO A 182 12.64 2.04 13.36
CA PRO A 182 13.70 2.78 14.04
C PRO A 182 14.53 3.68 13.13
N VAL A 183 14.93 3.21 11.96
CA VAL A 183 15.83 3.95 11.06
C VAL A 183 15.15 5.17 10.47
N ARG A 184 13.90 5.02 9.97
CA ARG A 184 13.18 6.18 9.42
C ARG A 184 12.86 7.24 10.47
N ILE A 185 12.60 6.80 11.72
CA ILE A 185 12.31 7.72 12.81
C ILE A 185 13.57 8.44 13.24
N GLU A 186 14.71 7.77 13.28
CA GLU A 186 15.98 8.40 13.55
C GLU A 186 16.37 9.40 12.45
N TYR A 187 16.15 9.03 11.18
CA TYR A 187 16.33 9.96 10.05
C TYR A 187 15.48 11.23 10.24
N MET A 188 14.19 11.06 10.52
CA MET A 188 13.29 12.18 10.76
C MET A 188 13.74 13.01 11.97
N ARG A 189 14.18 12.39 13.07
CA ARG A 189 14.69 13.11 14.25
C ARG A 189 15.90 13.97 13.91
N GLN A 190 16.86 13.42 13.17
CA GLN A 190 18.04 14.19 12.74
C GLN A 190 17.65 15.30 11.75
N LEU A 191 16.72 15.03 10.83
CA LEU A 191 16.20 16.06 9.92
C LEU A 191 15.57 17.23 10.68
N MET A 192 14.82 16.95 11.74
CA MET A 192 14.15 17.96 12.60
C MET A 192 15.15 18.90 13.32
N ASN A 193 16.42 18.54 13.44
CA ASN A 193 17.46 19.45 13.97
C ASN A 193 17.81 20.58 13.00
N PHE A 194 17.47 20.45 11.72
CA PHE A 194 17.87 21.41 10.68
C PHE A 194 16.68 22.13 10.05
N VAL A 195 15.50 21.50 10.02
CA VAL A 195 14.30 22.06 9.39
C VAL A 195 13.04 21.74 10.21
N PRO A 196 12.03 22.62 10.19
CA PRO A 196 10.76 22.35 10.85
C PRO A 196 10.01 21.21 10.16
N VAL A 197 9.66 20.17 10.91
CA VAL A 197 8.80 19.05 10.50
C VAL A 197 7.60 19.00 11.42
N ASP A 198 6.41 19.13 10.88
CA ASP A 198 5.15 18.98 11.59
C ASP A 198 4.69 17.51 11.53
N SER A 199 4.83 16.80 12.65
CA SER A 199 4.48 15.38 12.78
C SER A 199 3.13 15.19 13.45
N TYR A 200 2.19 14.61 12.72
CA TYR A 200 0.82 14.34 13.15
C TYR A 200 0.56 12.88 13.53
N GLY A 201 1.46 11.98 13.16
CA GLY A 201 1.36 10.55 13.45
C GLY A 201 1.68 10.17 14.90
N GLY A 202 1.76 8.88 15.19
CA GLY A 202 2.18 8.37 16.50
C GLY A 202 3.67 8.60 16.81
N CYS A 203 4.50 8.77 15.78
CA CYS A 203 5.95 8.84 15.89
C CYS A 203 6.44 10.29 15.90
N LEU A 204 7.26 10.67 16.88
CA LEU A 204 7.80 12.03 17.07
C LEU A 204 6.72 13.12 16.94
N ARG A 205 5.51 12.84 17.45
CA ARG A 205 4.37 13.76 17.34
C ARG A 205 4.66 15.10 18.01
N ASN A 206 4.42 16.18 17.27
CA ASN A 206 4.49 17.55 17.76
C ASN A 206 3.28 18.42 17.33
N LYS A 207 2.29 17.81 16.66
CA LYS A 207 1.04 18.46 16.25
C LYS A 207 -0.17 17.64 16.72
N ASN A 208 -1.36 18.27 16.70
CA ASN A 208 -2.61 17.62 17.06
C ASN A 208 -2.89 16.40 16.18
N ASP A 209 -3.62 15.46 16.75
CA ASP A 209 -3.97 14.22 16.07
C ASP A 209 -4.83 14.49 14.82
N LEU A 210 -4.52 13.77 13.73
CA LEU A 210 -5.28 13.83 12.48
C LEU A 210 -6.77 13.54 12.67
N VAL A 211 -7.10 12.59 13.56
CA VAL A 211 -8.50 12.20 13.85
C VAL A 211 -9.28 13.33 14.49
N LEU A 212 -8.65 14.13 15.35
CA LEU A 212 -9.28 15.28 16.00
C LEU A 212 -9.64 16.38 15.00
N ILE A 213 -8.90 16.47 13.89
CA ILE A 213 -9.08 17.52 12.89
C ILE A 213 -10.13 17.12 11.84
N TYR A 214 -10.12 15.84 11.36
CA TYR A 214 -10.93 15.38 10.22
C TYR A 214 -11.80 14.14 10.53
N GLY A 215 -11.96 13.78 11.79
CA GLY A 215 -12.73 12.61 12.20
C GLY A 215 -12.05 11.30 11.85
N LYS A 216 -12.83 10.30 11.39
CA LYS A 216 -12.33 8.93 11.19
C LYS A 216 -11.70 8.68 9.81
N ASP A 217 -11.79 9.62 8.87
CA ASP A 217 -11.20 9.46 7.54
C ASP A 217 -9.73 9.90 7.52
N PHE A 218 -8.85 8.98 7.88
CA PHE A 218 -7.41 9.22 7.90
C PHE A 218 -6.79 9.51 6.52
N LYS A 219 -7.36 8.95 5.44
CA LYS A 219 -6.85 9.17 4.09
C LYS A 219 -7.11 10.60 3.65
N LEU A 220 -8.36 11.04 3.82
CA LEU A 220 -8.75 12.42 3.55
C LEU A 220 -7.96 13.39 4.44
N ALA A 221 -7.85 13.10 5.73
CA ALA A 221 -7.11 13.92 6.69
C ALA A 221 -5.65 14.14 6.28
N LYS A 222 -4.94 13.08 5.92
CA LYS A 222 -3.54 13.17 5.45
C LYS A 222 -3.43 14.03 4.20
N THR A 223 -4.29 13.80 3.20
CA THR A 223 -4.28 14.53 1.94
C THR A 223 -4.59 16.01 2.18
N GLU A 224 -5.67 16.34 2.89
CA GLU A 224 -6.08 17.74 3.09
C GLU A 224 -5.11 18.52 3.96
N LEU A 225 -4.52 17.92 5.01
CA LEU A 225 -3.50 18.58 5.80
C LEU A 225 -2.21 18.81 5.01
N SER A 226 -1.72 17.80 4.30
CA SER A 226 -0.47 17.91 3.55
C SER A 226 -0.54 18.91 2.39
N ARG A 227 -1.74 19.28 1.90
CA ARG A 227 -1.92 20.37 0.89
C ARG A 227 -1.31 21.69 1.34
N LYS A 228 -1.30 21.97 2.63
CA LYS A 228 -0.77 23.22 3.21
C LYS A 228 0.77 23.23 3.34
N TYR A 229 1.42 22.08 3.06
CA TYR A 229 2.85 21.90 3.21
C TYR A 229 3.56 21.86 1.87
N LYS A 230 4.79 22.39 1.82
CA LYS A 230 5.62 22.30 0.63
C LYS A 230 6.06 20.86 0.38
N PHE A 231 6.46 20.15 1.43
CA PHE A 231 6.96 18.78 1.35
C PHE A 231 6.17 17.83 2.25
N THR A 232 6.06 16.56 1.82
CA THR A 232 5.50 15.48 2.63
C THR A 232 6.52 14.35 2.74
N LEU A 233 6.87 13.95 3.96
CA LEU A 233 7.71 12.77 4.16
C LEU A 233 6.91 11.51 3.81
N VAL A 234 7.38 10.79 2.82
CA VAL A 234 6.85 9.50 2.35
C VAL A 234 7.92 8.45 2.65
N PHE A 235 8.06 8.14 3.94
CA PHE A 235 9.04 7.18 4.42
C PHE A 235 8.34 5.84 4.63
N PHE A 236 8.54 4.90 3.71
CA PHE A 236 8.00 3.54 3.88
C PHE A 236 8.64 2.86 5.08
N ASN A 237 7.96 1.87 5.63
CA ASN A 237 8.44 1.21 6.85
C ASN A 237 9.56 0.19 6.61
N GLN A 238 9.90 -0.12 5.35
CA GLN A 238 11.05 -0.91 4.92
C GLN A 238 11.44 -0.59 3.47
N ASP A 239 12.63 -1.07 3.05
CA ASP A 239 13.20 -0.87 1.72
C ASP A 239 13.06 -2.12 0.82
N CYS A 240 12.15 -3.03 1.17
CA CYS A 240 11.90 -4.23 0.38
C CYS A 240 11.56 -3.87 -1.06
N ASP A 241 12.03 -4.65 -2.02
CA ASP A 241 11.76 -4.43 -3.43
C ASP A 241 10.27 -4.21 -3.69
N TYR A 242 9.96 -3.17 -4.47
CA TYR A 242 8.59 -2.79 -4.84
C TYR A 242 7.67 -2.37 -3.68
N PHE A 243 8.18 -2.19 -2.45
CA PHE A 243 7.33 -1.80 -1.34
C PHE A 243 7.04 -0.29 -1.36
N VAL A 244 5.98 0.06 -2.04
CA VAL A 244 5.38 1.40 -2.12
C VAL A 244 3.93 1.31 -1.64
N ASN A 245 3.49 2.28 -0.84
CA ASN A 245 2.13 2.29 -0.27
C ASN A 245 1.40 3.62 -0.49
N ASP A 246 0.19 3.74 0.05
CA ASP A 246 -0.74 4.85 -0.10
C ASP A 246 -0.20 6.23 0.31
N GLN A 247 0.86 6.30 1.10
CA GLN A 247 1.50 7.57 1.46
C GLN A 247 1.96 8.35 0.21
N MET A 248 2.41 7.64 -0.84
CA MET A 248 2.79 8.24 -2.11
C MET A 248 1.57 8.91 -2.77
N THR A 249 0.46 8.19 -2.91
CA THR A 249 -0.78 8.74 -3.48
C THR A 249 -1.26 9.96 -2.69
N HIS A 250 -1.23 9.91 -1.37
CA HIS A 250 -1.68 11.02 -0.53
C HIS A 250 -0.85 12.29 -0.75
N ALA A 251 0.48 12.18 -0.81
CA ALA A 251 1.36 13.32 -1.05
C ALA A 251 1.17 13.91 -2.45
N LEU A 252 1.09 13.05 -3.48
CA LEU A 252 0.85 13.47 -4.85
C LEU A 252 -0.53 14.14 -5.01
N ASN A 253 -1.60 13.55 -4.45
CA ASN A 253 -2.95 14.13 -4.52
C ASN A 253 -3.02 15.48 -3.78
N ALA A 254 -2.32 15.61 -2.67
CA ALA A 254 -2.21 16.87 -1.95
C ALA A 254 -1.51 17.98 -2.74
N GLY A 255 -0.72 17.65 -3.77
CA GLY A 255 0.15 18.61 -4.41
C GLY A 255 1.21 19.15 -3.44
N SER A 256 1.74 18.27 -2.60
CA SER A 256 2.89 18.49 -1.73
C SER A 256 4.01 17.59 -2.23
N VAL A 257 5.23 18.12 -2.42
CA VAL A 257 6.32 17.33 -3.02
C VAL A 257 6.68 16.16 -2.12
N PRO A 258 6.54 14.90 -2.57
CA PRO A 258 6.93 13.73 -1.78
C PRO A 258 8.44 13.68 -1.58
N VAL A 259 8.89 13.52 -0.34
CA VAL A 259 10.27 13.20 0.03
C VAL A 259 10.32 11.73 0.39
N VAL A 260 10.88 10.91 -0.48
CA VAL A 260 10.68 9.45 -0.46
C VAL A 260 11.89 8.73 0.12
N MET A 261 11.63 7.91 1.16
CA MET A 261 12.59 6.96 1.74
C MET A 261 12.02 5.55 1.61
N GLY A 262 12.70 4.68 0.86
CA GLY A 262 12.19 3.33 0.60
C GLY A 262 13.02 2.58 -0.45
N THR A 263 12.35 1.68 -1.15
CA THR A 263 12.92 0.77 -2.13
C THR A 263 13.68 1.47 -3.27
N ASP A 264 14.74 0.83 -3.76
CA ASP A 264 15.45 1.26 -4.98
C ASP A 264 14.57 1.16 -6.23
N LYS A 265 13.49 0.37 -6.17
CA LYS A 265 12.54 0.17 -7.26
C LYS A 265 11.46 1.27 -7.36
N VAL A 266 11.57 2.34 -6.58
CA VAL A 266 10.55 3.40 -6.53
C VAL A 266 10.28 4.03 -7.90
N ASP A 267 11.29 4.11 -8.79
CA ASP A 267 11.14 4.66 -10.13
C ASP A 267 10.17 3.89 -11.02
N GLU A 268 9.98 2.60 -10.76
CA GLU A 268 9.01 1.78 -11.49
C GLU A 268 7.56 2.14 -11.14
N PHE A 269 7.34 2.86 -10.03
CA PHE A 269 6.04 3.41 -9.63
C PHE A 269 5.82 4.85 -10.11
N LEU A 270 6.79 5.46 -10.77
CA LEU A 270 6.77 6.86 -11.20
C LEU A 270 6.85 6.97 -12.74
N PRO A 271 5.82 6.46 -13.47
CA PRO A 271 5.83 6.50 -14.92
C PRO A 271 5.64 7.93 -15.44
N GLY A 272 6.15 8.18 -16.66
CA GLY A 272 5.96 9.44 -17.35
C GLY A 272 6.48 10.65 -16.57
N ASN A 273 5.65 11.67 -16.43
CA ASN A 273 5.99 12.92 -15.76
C ASN A 273 6.11 12.78 -14.23
N LEU A 274 5.62 11.70 -13.62
CA LEU A 274 5.74 11.47 -12.18
C LEU A 274 7.20 11.22 -11.75
N ARG A 275 8.08 10.81 -12.67
CA ARG A 275 9.51 10.59 -12.38
C ARG A 275 10.19 11.80 -11.75
N ASN A 276 9.75 12.99 -12.14
CA ASN A 276 10.29 14.26 -11.66
C ASN A 276 9.44 14.89 -10.54
N ALA A 277 8.41 14.19 -10.06
CA ALA A 277 7.49 14.72 -9.05
C ALA A 277 7.94 14.49 -7.60
N VAL A 278 9.05 13.79 -7.38
CA VAL A 278 9.49 13.36 -6.04
C VAL A 278 10.94 13.71 -5.77
N ILE A 279 11.28 13.86 -4.50
CA ILE A 279 12.65 13.98 -3.99
C ILE A 279 13.00 12.65 -3.32
N LYS A 280 14.10 12.02 -3.73
CA LYS A 280 14.52 10.74 -3.14
C LYS A 280 15.56 11.01 -2.04
N VAL A 281 15.30 10.52 -0.83
CA VAL A 281 16.23 10.65 0.30
C VAL A 281 17.60 10.05 -0.03
N ARG A 282 17.62 8.99 -0.84
CA ARG A 282 18.83 8.27 -1.26
C ARG A 282 19.81 9.12 -2.08
N ASP A 283 19.35 10.21 -2.69
CA ASP A 283 20.20 11.12 -3.45
C ASP A 283 21.06 12.04 -2.55
N PHE A 284 20.82 11.98 -1.21
CA PHE A 284 21.49 12.83 -0.23
C PHE A 284 22.37 12.01 0.72
N LYS A 285 23.55 12.54 1.02
CA LYS A 285 24.54 11.89 1.89
C LYS A 285 24.13 11.81 3.36
N SER A 286 23.22 12.69 3.80
CA SER A 286 22.78 12.77 5.20
C SER A 286 21.49 13.59 5.34
N PRO A 287 20.79 13.50 6.49
CA PRO A 287 19.63 14.35 6.81
C PRO A 287 19.91 15.86 6.66
N ARG A 288 21.15 16.31 6.96
CA ARG A 288 21.54 17.71 6.80
C ARG A 288 21.56 18.14 5.33
N HIS A 289 22.16 17.35 4.46
CA HIS A 289 22.18 17.68 3.03
C HIS A 289 20.78 17.73 2.41
N LEU A 290 19.89 16.82 2.83
CA LEU A 290 18.49 16.89 2.46
C LEU A 290 17.84 18.18 2.98
N ALA A 291 18.07 18.52 4.26
CA ALA A 291 17.53 19.74 4.86
C ALA A 291 17.94 21.00 4.10
N ASP A 292 19.24 21.12 3.77
CA ASP A 292 19.78 22.26 3.01
C ASP A 292 19.09 22.38 1.65
N TYR A 293 18.84 21.25 0.97
CA TYR A 293 18.13 21.23 -0.33
C TYR A 293 16.65 21.61 -0.19
N LEU A 294 15.95 21.11 0.82
CA LEU A 294 14.56 21.47 1.06
C LEU A 294 14.40 22.95 1.42
N LEU A 295 15.33 23.53 2.19
CA LEU A 295 15.38 24.97 2.48
C LEU A 295 15.61 25.77 1.20
N TYR A 296 16.55 25.38 0.35
CA TYR A 296 16.78 26.01 -0.95
C TYR A 296 15.49 26.02 -1.81
N LEU A 297 14.83 24.88 -1.97
CA LEU A 297 13.58 24.77 -2.72
C LEU A 297 12.46 25.60 -2.07
N SER A 298 12.43 25.69 -0.76
CA SER A 298 11.40 26.45 -0.04
C SER A 298 11.46 27.95 -0.30
N GLY A 299 12.62 28.46 -0.73
CA GLY A 299 12.84 29.85 -1.15
C GLY A 299 12.83 30.07 -2.66
N ASN A 300 12.70 29.00 -3.46
CA ASN A 300 12.78 29.08 -4.91
C ASN A 300 11.51 28.51 -5.57
N GLU A 301 10.53 29.38 -5.80
CA GLU A 301 9.23 29.00 -6.35
C GLU A 301 9.33 28.30 -7.71
N THR A 302 10.19 28.80 -8.60
CA THR A 302 10.37 28.22 -9.95
C THR A 302 10.85 26.78 -9.87
N GLN A 303 11.87 26.51 -9.06
CA GLN A 303 12.42 25.17 -8.88
C GLN A 303 11.42 24.26 -8.12
N TYR A 304 10.72 24.79 -7.11
CA TYR A 304 9.67 24.04 -6.43
C TYR A 304 8.56 23.64 -7.38
N ASN A 305 8.04 24.57 -8.18
CA ASN A 305 6.92 24.34 -9.08
C ASN A 305 7.25 23.33 -10.18
N SER A 306 8.53 23.13 -10.54
CA SER A 306 8.91 22.09 -11.50
C SER A 306 8.55 20.68 -11.04
N PHE A 307 8.51 20.41 -9.73
CA PHE A 307 8.01 19.16 -9.18
C PHE A 307 6.48 18.97 -9.33
N MET A 308 5.76 20.06 -9.61
CA MET A 308 4.31 20.05 -9.78
C MET A 308 3.86 20.08 -11.25
N ASP A 309 4.79 20.19 -12.19
CA ASP A 309 4.52 20.28 -13.63
C ASP A 309 3.54 19.20 -14.12
N TRP A 310 3.64 18.00 -13.59
CA TRP A 310 2.77 16.89 -13.93
C TRP A 310 1.28 17.11 -13.60
N LYS A 311 0.97 17.98 -12.64
CA LYS A 311 -0.42 18.36 -12.31
C LYS A 311 -1.10 19.06 -13.46
N TRP A 312 -0.35 19.79 -14.28
CA TRP A 312 -0.83 20.57 -15.41
C TRP A 312 -0.63 19.84 -16.75
N LYS A 313 0.48 19.13 -16.87
CA LYS A 313 0.86 18.39 -18.09
C LYS A 313 0.26 16.99 -18.18
N GLY A 314 -0.37 16.53 -17.08
CA GLY A 314 -0.82 15.14 -16.90
C GLY A 314 0.33 14.19 -16.56
N ILE A 315 0.00 12.94 -16.24
CA ILE A 315 0.99 11.91 -15.91
C ILE A 315 1.88 11.57 -17.12
N GLY A 316 1.40 11.84 -18.34
CA GLY A 316 2.10 11.53 -19.56
C GLY A 316 1.88 10.09 -20.04
N ASN A 317 2.78 9.58 -20.89
CA ASN A 317 2.66 8.21 -21.40
C ASN A 317 3.08 7.18 -20.33
N ILE A 318 2.15 6.34 -19.96
CA ILE A 318 2.33 5.24 -19.00
C ILE A 318 2.20 3.85 -19.65
N THR A 319 1.97 3.82 -20.97
CA THR A 319 1.80 2.58 -21.73
C THR A 319 3.06 1.72 -21.65
N GLY A 320 2.87 0.42 -21.43
CA GLY A 320 3.98 -0.55 -21.35
C GLY A 320 4.70 -0.59 -20.00
N THR A 321 4.32 0.25 -19.03
CA THR A 321 4.80 0.12 -17.66
C THR A 321 3.86 -0.78 -16.85
N THR A 322 4.39 -1.56 -15.92
CA THR A 322 3.56 -2.46 -15.08
C THR A 322 2.55 -1.67 -14.26
N ILE A 323 2.98 -0.56 -13.65
CA ILE A 323 2.07 0.29 -12.88
C ILE A 323 1.02 0.96 -13.78
N GLY A 324 1.38 1.36 -14.99
CA GLY A 324 0.44 1.90 -15.97
C GLY A 324 -0.61 0.88 -16.39
N ASN A 325 -0.19 -0.36 -16.64
CA ASN A 325 -1.11 -1.47 -16.94
C ASN A 325 -2.07 -1.74 -15.77
N TYR A 326 -1.57 -1.68 -14.53
CA TYR A 326 -2.40 -1.82 -13.34
C TYR A 326 -3.45 -0.70 -13.23
N TRP A 327 -3.05 0.56 -13.43
CA TRP A 327 -3.96 1.72 -13.38
C TRP A 327 -4.97 1.77 -14.52
N GLN A 328 -4.63 1.22 -15.69
CA GLN A 328 -5.48 1.20 -16.88
C GLN A 328 -6.26 -0.11 -17.05
N ALA A 329 -6.23 -0.98 -16.04
CA ALA A 329 -6.95 -2.25 -16.11
C ALA A 329 -8.45 -2.02 -16.33
N HIS A 330 -9.00 -2.64 -17.40
CA HIS A 330 -10.39 -2.47 -17.80
C HIS A 330 -11.37 -3.33 -17.00
N TYR A 331 -10.86 -4.23 -16.17
CA TYR A 331 -11.67 -5.16 -15.37
C TYR A 331 -11.07 -5.33 -13.96
N PRO A 332 -11.89 -5.73 -12.98
CA PRO A 332 -11.46 -5.91 -11.61
C PRO A 332 -10.25 -6.84 -11.46
N ILE A 333 -9.45 -6.64 -10.42
CA ILE A 333 -8.27 -7.46 -10.15
C ILE A 333 -8.64 -8.92 -9.90
N GLU A 334 -9.82 -9.19 -9.41
CA GLU A 334 -10.38 -10.53 -9.24
C GLU A 334 -10.44 -11.28 -10.58
N CYS A 335 -10.84 -10.59 -11.64
CA CYS A 335 -10.85 -11.13 -13.01
C CYS A 335 -9.46 -11.56 -13.48
N GLN A 336 -8.41 -10.82 -13.09
CA GLN A 336 -7.02 -11.15 -13.46
C GLN A 336 -6.60 -12.52 -12.92
N MET A 337 -7.06 -12.88 -11.71
CA MET A 337 -6.81 -14.21 -11.12
C MET A 337 -7.49 -15.32 -11.96
N CYS A 338 -8.77 -15.12 -12.28
CA CYS A 338 -9.51 -16.10 -13.11
C CYS A 338 -8.91 -16.23 -14.51
N VAL A 339 -8.45 -15.14 -15.11
CA VAL A 339 -7.74 -15.16 -16.40
C VAL A 339 -6.43 -15.93 -16.30
N ALA A 340 -5.63 -15.68 -15.25
CA ALA A 340 -4.38 -16.40 -15.04
C ALA A 340 -4.62 -17.92 -14.91
N LEU A 341 -5.62 -18.32 -14.13
CA LEU A 341 -6.01 -19.72 -13.97
C LEU A 341 -6.48 -20.33 -15.30
N SER A 342 -7.34 -19.63 -16.06
CA SER A 342 -7.88 -20.11 -17.32
C SER A 342 -6.83 -20.31 -18.40
N GLN A 343 -5.74 -19.56 -18.34
CA GLN A 343 -4.59 -19.63 -19.23
C GLN A 343 -3.51 -20.61 -18.74
N GLY A 344 -3.71 -21.24 -17.58
CA GLY A 344 -2.71 -22.13 -16.98
C GLY A 344 -1.42 -21.42 -16.58
N ARG A 345 -1.47 -20.10 -16.38
CA ARG A 345 -0.32 -19.30 -15.91
C ARG A 345 -0.15 -19.51 -14.41
N ILE A 346 0.45 -20.63 -14.02
CA ILE A 346 0.71 -21.02 -12.64
C ILE A 346 2.14 -21.55 -12.48
N HIS A 347 2.75 -21.30 -11.33
CA HIS A 347 4.04 -21.86 -10.97
C HIS A 347 3.86 -23.30 -10.45
N LYS A 348 4.18 -24.29 -11.25
CA LYS A 348 4.02 -25.70 -10.89
C LYS A 348 4.91 -26.11 -9.73
N GLU A 349 6.12 -25.55 -9.67
CA GLU A 349 7.13 -25.80 -8.61
C GLU A 349 6.91 -24.91 -7.37
N GLY A 350 5.83 -24.12 -7.36
CA GLY A 350 5.54 -23.14 -6.32
C GLY A 350 6.30 -21.82 -6.46
N LEU A 351 5.96 -20.88 -5.57
CA LEU A 351 6.58 -19.55 -5.54
C LEU A 351 7.94 -19.58 -4.84
N GLN A 352 8.81 -18.67 -5.21
CA GLN A 352 10.08 -18.44 -4.53
C GLN A 352 9.88 -17.54 -3.30
N ALA A 353 10.73 -17.74 -2.28
CA ALA A 353 10.80 -16.82 -1.15
C ALA A 353 11.15 -15.40 -1.59
N ILE A 354 10.61 -14.41 -0.89
CA ILE A 354 10.82 -12.99 -1.17
C ILE A 354 11.83 -12.45 -0.14
N PRO A 355 13.13 -12.38 -0.44
CA PRO A 355 14.13 -11.89 0.51
C PRO A 355 13.95 -10.39 0.74
N CYS A 356 14.06 -9.98 1.99
CA CYS A 356 14.18 -8.59 2.36
C CYS A 356 14.95 -8.44 3.66
N LYS A 357 16.01 -7.64 3.65
CA LYS A 357 16.74 -7.26 4.85
C LYS A 357 16.05 -6.12 5.57
N ARG A 358 16.13 -6.11 6.89
CA ARG A 358 15.81 -4.92 7.66
C ARG A 358 16.73 -3.78 7.24
N ARG A 359 16.18 -2.59 7.17
CA ARG A 359 16.90 -1.34 6.91
C ARG A 359 17.98 -1.13 7.97
N ALA A 360 19.15 -0.63 7.56
CA ALA A 360 20.24 -0.26 8.44
C ALA A 360 20.46 1.26 8.46
N TYR A 361 21.04 1.77 9.53
CA TYR A 361 21.25 3.24 9.71
C TYR A 361 22.27 3.77 8.72
N GLU A 362 23.34 3.02 8.48
CA GLU A 362 24.44 3.35 7.57
C GLU A 362 23.99 3.52 6.12
N ASP A 363 22.97 2.76 5.69
CA ASP A 363 22.42 2.85 4.32
C ASP A 363 21.80 4.24 4.03
N TRP A 364 21.53 5.00 5.07
CA TRP A 364 20.84 6.29 4.99
C TRP A 364 21.67 7.47 5.54
N GLY A 365 22.98 7.26 5.75
CA GLY A 365 23.87 8.31 6.28
C GLY A 365 23.47 8.80 7.67
N ILE A 366 22.95 7.89 8.50
CA ILE A 366 22.53 8.16 9.87
C ILE A 366 23.61 7.67 10.83
N ILE A 367 23.96 8.51 11.80
CA ILE A 367 24.79 8.14 12.95
C ILE A 367 23.83 8.00 14.14
N PRO A 368 23.58 6.76 14.64
CA PRO A 368 22.69 6.56 15.78
C PRO A 368 23.16 7.34 17.00
N GLY A 369 22.25 8.13 17.62
CA GLY A 369 22.54 8.88 18.84
C GLY A 369 23.28 10.20 18.64
N ALA A 370 23.43 10.67 17.39
CA ALA A 370 23.99 12.00 17.08
C ALA A 370 22.98 13.13 17.26
#